data_be03a006869481432ba768663a8cc5e3
#
_entry.id   be03a006869481432ba768663a8cc5e3
#
_cell.length_a   1.000
_cell.length_b   1.000
_cell.length_c   1.000
_cell.angle_alpha   90.00
_cell.angle_beta   90.00
_cell.angle_gamma   90.00
#
_symmetry.space_group_name_H-M   'P 1'
#
loop_
_entity.id
_entity.type
_entity.pdbx_description
1 polymer ?
#
loop_
_entity_poly.entity_id
_entity_poly.type
_entity_poly.pdbx_seq_one_letter_code
_entity_poly.pdbx_strand_id
1 'polypeptide(L)'
;MKRSSGTAPRRRQTGVTLVVTLVFMVLFLLIAVAMVNSGLINVKVAANQQNAMEARDVAQQAIEQVISDDFTKAPAALSVPVDVSADGKADYVAQVAKPECVASKPMKNVELDLADPDDVSCFVGSNVQNTGIVTAGNNAGNSLCNATQWDVAATVNDAAGTGAAATVHQGVAVRMPTGSACP
;
A
#
# COMPACT_ATOMS: atom_id res chain seq x y z
N MET A 1 25.26 -60.71 -70.97
CA MET A 1 24.43 -59.85 -70.12
C MET A 1 25.14 -58.53 -69.86
N LYS A 2 24.69 -57.45 -70.52
CA LYS A 2 25.34 -56.12 -70.46
C LYS A 2 24.53 -55.24 -69.55
N ARG A 3 25.06 -54.88 -68.30
CA ARG A 3 24.41 -53.97 -67.35
C ARG A 3 24.59 -52.55 -67.90
N SER A 4 23.53 -51.91 -68.29
CA SER A 4 23.47 -50.47 -68.57
C SER A 4 23.43 -49.72 -67.25
N SER A 5 24.47 -48.98 -66.91
CA SER A 5 24.49 -48.05 -65.79
C SER A 5 23.88 -46.71 -66.21
N GLY A 6 22.61 -46.52 -65.82
CA GLY A 6 21.93 -45.24 -66.07
C GLY A 6 22.47 -44.18 -65.10
N THR A 7 23.12 -43.20 -65.70
CA THR A 7 23.59 -41.98 -64.99
C THR A 7 22.35 -41.10 -64.66
N ALA A 8 22.04 -40.95 -63.36
CA ALA A 8 20.96 -40.05 -62.92
C ALA A 8 21.30 -38.58 -63.23
N PRO A 9 20.38 -37.81 -63.81
CA PRO A 9 20.63 -36.40 -64.09
C PRO A 9 20.90 -35.60 -62.81
N ARG A 10 22.05 -35.01 -62.76
CA ARG A 10 22.42 -34.04 -61.66
C ARG A 10 21.49 -32.86 -61.80
N ARG A 11 20.48 -32.75 -60.93
CA ARG A 11 19.67 -31.54 -60.81
C ARG A 11 20.60 -30.37 -60.44
N ARG A 12 20.68 -29.37 -61.28
CA ARG A 12 21.33 -28.11 -61.04
C ARG A 12 20.54 -27.44 -59.87
N GLN A 13 21.13 -27.34 -58.71
CA GLN A 13 20.62 -26.54 -57.65
C GLN A 13 20.72 -25.06 -58.08
N THR A 14 19.61 -24.47 -58.42
CA THR A 14 19.49 -23.06 -58.72
C THR A 14 19.63 -22.30 -57.41
N GLY A 15 20.26 -21.09 -57.36
CA GLY A 15 20.53 -20.27 -56.18
C GLY A 15 19.30 -19.79 -55.37
N VAL A 16 18.12 -20.36 -55.63
CA VAL A 16 16.86 -20.08 -54.94
C VAL A 16 16.96 -20.43 -53.44
N THR A 17 17.66 -21.47 -53.07
CA THR A 17 17.83 -21.85 -51.63
C THR A 17 18.55 -20.78 -50.84
N LEU A 18 19.53 -20.09 -51.42
CA LEU A 18 20.27 -19.02 -50.75
C LEU A 18 19.37 -17.80 -50.54
N VAL A 19 18.53 -17.45 -51.50
CA VAL A 19 17.57 -16.34 -51.42
C VAL A 19 16.52 -16.66 -50.33
N VAL A 20 15.96 -17.87 -50.35
CA VAL A 20 14.98 -18.31 -49.36
C VAL A 20 15.55 -18.28 -47.93
N THR A 21 16.76 -18.80 -47.73
CA THR A 21 17.42 -18.76 -46.39
C THR A 21 17.67 -17.35 -45.95
N LEU A 22 18.07 -16.43 -46.85
CA LEU A 22 18.29 -15.03 -46.52
C LEU A 22 16.98 -14.34 -46.09
N VAL A 23 15.88 -14.57 -46.78
CA VAL A 23 14.57 -14.04 -46.41
C VAL A 23 14.12 -14.56 -45.06
N PHE A 24 14.27 -15.86 -44.80
CA PHE A 24 13.96 -16.41 -43.48
C PHE A 24 14.82 -15.82 -42.37
N MET A 25 16.12 -15.64 -42.60
CA MET A 25 17.01 -15.00 -41.62
C MET A 25 16.56 -13.57 -41.27
N VAL A 26 16.17 -12.78 -42.29
CA VAL A 26 15.67 -11.42 -42.08
C VAL A 26 14.34 -11.44 -41.31
N LEU A 27 13.42 -12.34 -41.65
CA LEU A 27 12.15 -12.48 -40.90
C LEU A 27 12.38 -12.88 -39.45
N PHE A 28 13.25 -13.86 -39.18
CA PHE A 28 13.62 -14.24 -37.83
C PHE A 28 14.26 -13.07 -37.03
N LEU A 29 15.11 -12.29 -37.67
CA LEU A 29 15.71 -11.11 -37.08
C LEU A 29 14.66 -10.07 -36.68
N LEU A 30 13.69 -9.79 -37.55
CA LEU A 30 12.60 -8.86 -37.25
C LEU A 30 11.73 -9.35 -36.09
N ILE A 31 11.41 -10.65 -36.04
CA ILE A 31 10.64 -11.24 -34.93
C ILE A 31 11.45 -11.14 -33.61
N ALA A 32 12.75 -11.47 -33.64
CA ALA A 32 13.60 -11.41 -32.48
C ALA A 32 13.68 -9.98 -31.90
N VAL A 33 13.86 -8.97 -32.77
CA VAL A 33 13.90 -7.56 -32.34
C VAL A 33 12.55 -7.12 -31.75
N ALA A 34 11.43 -7.56 -32.33
CA ALA A 34 10.10 -7.25 -31.79
C ALA A 34 9.89 -7.86 -30.39
N MET A 35 10.34 -9.09 -30.15
CA MET A 35 10.24 -9.74 -28.84
C MET A 35 11.09 -9.04 -27.78
N VAL A 36 12.31 -8.62 -28.12
CA VAL A 36 13.20 -7.91 -27.17
C VAL A 36 12.58 -6.57 -26.77
N ASN A 37 12.04 -5.81 -27.72
CA ASN A 37 11.40 -4.53 -27.41
C ASN A 37 10.18 -4.70 -26.48
N SER A 38 9.34 -5.70 -26.71
CA SER A 38 8.22 -6.02 -25.81
C SER A 38 8.69 -6.40 -24.40
N GLY A 39 9.77 -7.17 -24.29
CA GLY A 39 10.35 -7.57 -23.01
C GLY A 39 10.84 -6.37 -22.19
N LEU A 40 11.54 -5.42 -22.82
CA LEU A 40 12.07 -4.23 -22.15
C LEU A 40 10.96 -3.31 -21.61
N ILE A 41 9.87 -3.17 -22.33
CA ILE A 41 8.71 -2.38 -21.87
C ILE A 41 8.09 -3.04 -20.64
N ASN A 42 7.87 -4.34 -20.67
CA ASN A 42 7.28 -5.09 -19.56
C ASN A 42 8.16 -5.00 -18.29
N VAL A 43 9.48 -5.07 -18.42
CA VAL A 43 10.41 -4.92 -17.29
C VAL A 43 10.32 -3.50 -16.70
N LYS A 44 10.27 -2.46 -17.53
CA LYS A 44 10.12 -1.08 -17.05
C LYS A 44 8.78 -0.85 -16.33
N VAL A 45 7.70 -1.40 -16.87
CA VAL A 45 6.37 -1.32 -16.23
C VAL A 45 6.39 -2.05 -14.89
N ALA A 46 6.96 -3.24 -14.82
CA ALA A 46 7.07 -4.01 -13.59
C ALA A 46 7.92 -3.27 -12.53
N ALA A 47 9.05 -2.69 -12.93
CA ALA A 47 9.90 -1.89 -12.03
C ALA A 47 9.16 -0.66 -11.49
N ASN A 48 8.44 0.08 -12.35
CA ASN A 48 7.66 1.23 -11.91
C ASN A 48 6.53 0.83 -10.95
N GLN A 49 5.88 -0.31 -11.18
CA GLN A 49 4.85 -0.84 -10.28
C GLN A 49 5.44 -1.25 -8.94
N GLN A 50 6.60 -1.90 -8.94
CA GLN A 50 7.30 -2.27 -7.72
C GLN A 50 7.65 -1.03 -6.90
N ASN A 51 8.26 -0.01 -7.50
CA ASN A 51 8.61 1.23 -6.82
C ASN A 51 7.37 1.95 -6.25
N ALA A 52 6.25 1.94 -6.99
CA ALA A 52 5.00 2.54 -6.52
C ALA A 52 4.39 1.77 -5.34
N MET A 53 4.47 0.44 -5.32
CA MET A 53 4.04 -0.37 -4.17
C MET A 53 4.94 -0.14 -2.97
N GLU A 54 6.24 -0.12 -3.16
CA GLU A 54 7.22 0.15 -2.10
C GLU A 54 7.00 1.53 -1.46
N ALA A 55 6.79 2.58 -2.26
CA ALA A 55 6.47 3.90 -1.74
C ALA A 55 5.15 3.91 -0.92
N ARG A 56 4.16 3.10 -1.30
CA ARG A 56 2.91 2.93 -0.55
C ARG A 56 3.15 2.23 0.78
N ASP A 57 3.92 1.15 0.77
CA ASP A 57 4.24 0.38 1.98
C ASP A 57 5.02 1.25 2.97
N VAL A 58 5.96 2.06 2.49
CA VAL A 58 6.69 3.04 3.30
C VAL A 58 5.74 4.08 3.91
N ALA A 59 4.80 4.62 3.13
CA ALA A 59 3.82 5.56 3.64
C ALA A 59 2.92 4.92 4.71
N GLN A 60 2.49 3.67 4.49
CA GLN A 60 1.70 2.92 5.45
C GLN A 60 2.47 2.67 6.75
N GLN A 61 3.74 2.25 6.66
CA GLN A 61 4.59 2.05 7.82
C GLN A 61 4.76 3.33 8.64
N ALA A 62 4.91 4.48 7.98
CA ALA A 62 5.01 5.76 8.65
C ALA A 62 3.71 6.15 9.39
N ILE A 63 2.54 5.84 8.80
CA ILE A 63 1.24 6.01 9.46
C ILE A 63 1.15 5.11 10.70
N GLU A 64 1.50 3.83 10.57
CA GLU A 64 1.47 2.88 11.69
C GLU A 64 2.37 3.32 12.85
N GLN A 65 3.52 3.91 12.54
CA GLN A 65 4.40 4.47 13.57
C GLN A 65 3.72 5.61 14.32
N VAL A 66 3.02 6.51 13.63
CA VAL A 66 2.28 7.62 14.26
C VAL A 66 1.11 7.11 15.10
N ILE A 67 0.38 6.10 14.58
CA ILE A 67 -0.78 5.53 15.28
C ILE A 67 -0.37 4.73 16.51
N SER A 68 0.84 4.15 16.52
CA SER A 68 1.36 3.41 17.70
C SER A 68 1.66 4.31 18.89
N ASP A 69 1.83 5.59 18.64
CA ASP A 69 1.99 6.61 19.69
C ASP A 69 0.64 7.28 20.01
N ASP A 70 0.56 7.97 21.15
CA ASP A 70 -0.64 8.72 21.54
C ASP A 70 -0.70 10.08 20.79
N PHE A 71 -0.90 10.01 19.46
CA PHE A 71 -0.93 11.17 18.57
C PHE A 71 -2.08 12.14 18.88
N THR A 72 -3.12 11.68 19.58
CA THR A 72 -4.32 12.48 19.87
C THR A 72 -4.07 13.59 20.87
N LYS A 73 -3.10 13.43 21.77
CA LYS A 73 -2.74 14.45 22.79
C LYS A 73 -2.04 15.67 22.18
N ALA A 74 -1.17 15.44 21.19
CA ALA A 74 -0.38 16.49 20.56
C ALA A 74 -0.19 16.17 19.07
N PRO A 75 -1.24 16.28 18.26
CA PRO A 75 -1.13 15.95 16.84
C PRO A 75 -0.14 16.89 16.14
N ALA A 76 0.91 16.33 15.59
CA ALA A 76 1.96 17.09 14.88
C ALA A 76 2.35 16.39 13.59
N ALA A 77 2.82 17.17 12.61
CA ALA A 77 3.44 16.59 11.43
C ALA A 77 4.78 15.94 11.77
N LEU A 78 5.08 14.82 11.16
CA LEU A 78 6.29 14.03 11.41
C LEU A 78 6.96 13.63 10.10
N SER A 79 8.28 13.65 10.09
CA SER A 79 9.09 13.12 9.01
C SER A 79 9.71 11.81 9.45
N VAL A 80 9.35 10.71 8.79
CA VAL A 80 9.76 9.35 9.15
C VAL A 80 10.74 8.83 8.11
N PRO A 81 12.04 8.69 8.44
CA PRO A 81 12.99 8.01 7.57
C PRO A 81 12.77 6.50 7.64
N VAL A 82 12.71 5.83 6.48
CA VAL A 82 12.49 4.39 6.37
C VAL A 82 13.63 3.77 5.57
N ASP A 83 14.28 2.78 6.17
CA ASP A 83 15.32 1.95 5.56
C ASP A 83 14.67 0.63 5.12
N VAL A 84 14.46 0.48 3.82
CA VAL A 84 13.86 -0.72 3.22
C VAL A 84 14.92 -1.78 2.94
N SER A 85 16.13 -1.35 2.61
CA SER A 85 17.23 -2.24 2.26
C SER A 85 17.94 -2.84 3.48
N ALA A 86 17.69 -2.32 4.69
CA ALA A 86 18.33 -2.67 5.95
C ALA A 86 19.86 -2.48 5.94
N ASP A 87 20.34 -1.47 5.21
CA ASP A 87 21.76 -1.12 5.15
C ASP A 87 22.15 -0.05 6.19
N GLY A 88 21.19 0.41 6.99
CA GLY A 88 21.37 1.44 8.02
C GLY A 88 21.24 2.87 7.50
N LYS A 89 20.80 3.05 6.26
CA LYS A 89 20.50 4.35 5.67
C LYS A 89 19.05 4.40 5.25
N ALA A 90 18.44 5.58 5.38
CA ALA A 90 17.08 5.76 4.91
C ALA A 90 17.04 5.78 3.37
N ASP A 91 16.29 4.86 2.78
CA ASP A 91 16.01 4.82 1.35
C ASP A 91 14.89 5.82 0.99
N TYR A 92 13.94 5.99 1.89
CA TYR A 92 12.80 6.88 1.73
C TYR A 92 12.60 7.77 2.96
N VAL A 93 11.94 8.90 2.73
CA VAL A 93 11.45 9.77 3.82
C VAL A 93 9.96 9.99 3.61
N ALA A 94 9.15 9.43 4.51
CA ALA A 94 7.72 9.66 4.53
C ALA A 94 7.40 10.94 5.33
N GLN A 95 6.61 11.81 4.72
CA GLN A 95 6.07 13.01 5.37
C GLN A 95 4.66 12.71 5.86
N VAL A 96 4.49 12.55 7.17
CA VAL A 96 3.18 12.41 7.77
C VAL A 96 2.64 13.80 8.08
N ALA A 97 1.49 14.13 7.51
CA ALA A 97 0.79 15.36 7.81
C ALA A 97 0.31 15.36 9.26
N LYS A 98 0.06 16.55 9.82
CA LYS A 98 -0.58 16.63 11.14
C LYS A 98 -1.92 15.86 11.08
N PRO A 99 -2.14 14.84 11.97
CA PRO A 99 -3.42 14.15 12.05
C PRO A 99 -4.58 15.12 12.25
N GLU A 100 -5.64 14.95 11.47
CA GLU A 100 -6.83 15.80 11.52
C GLU A 100 -7.99 15.06 12.13
N CYS A 101 -8.63 15.66 13.12
CA CYS A 101 -9.87 15.14 13.68
C CYS A 101 -11.04 15.54 12.76
N VAL A 102 -11.66 14.55 12.12
CA VAL A 102 -12.73 14.78 11.13
C VAL A 102 -14.14 14.67 11.72
N ALA A 103 -14.29 13.94 12.83
CA ALA A 103 -15.56 13.81 13.51
C ALA A 103 -15.40 13.50 15.00
N SER A 104 -16.33 13.99 15.81
CA SER A 104 -16.45 13.64 17.22
C SER A 104 -17.94 13.46 17.56
N LYS A 105 -18.28 12.32 18.15
CA LYS A 105 -19.65 12.00 18.61
C LYS A 105 -19.62 11.55 20.05
N PRO A 106 -20.53 12.07 20.90
CA PRO A 106 -20.68 11.54 22.25
C PRO A 106 -21.11 10.05 22.17
N MET A 107 -20.42 9.20 22.91
CA MET A 107 -20.79 7.80 23.08
C MET A 107 -21.86 7.68 24.17
N LYS A 108 -22.81 6.75 23.96
CA LYS A 108 -23.81 6.44 24.99
C LYS A 108 -23.30 5.31 25.88
N ASN A 109 -23.72 5.31 27.15
CA ASN A 109 -23.35 4.24 28.10
C ASN A 109 -23.77 2.83 27.61
N VAL A 110 -24.83 2.72 26.79
CA VAL A 110 -25.29 1.46 26.21
C VAL A 110 -24.40 0.92 25.08
N GLU A 111 -23.51 1.75 24.55
CA GLU A 111 -22.56 1.40 23.49
C GLU A 111 -21.22 0.91 24.05
N LEU A 112 -21.04 0.98 25.38
CA LEU A 112 -19.81 0.57 26.05
C LEU A 112 -19.87 -0.91 26.44
N ASP A 113 -18.75 -1.61 26.26
CA ASP A 113 -18.57 -2.98 26.73
C ASP A 113 -17.85 -2.95 28.10
N LEU A 114 -18.53 -3.32 29.14
CA LEU A 114 -17.96 -3.36 30.50
C LEU A 114 -16.90 -4.45 30.70
N ALA A 115 -16.78 -5.38 29.75
CA ALA A 115 -15.71 -6.39 29.76
C ALA A 115 -14.40 -5.83 29.16
N ASP A 116 -14.48 -4.71 28.40
CA ASP A 116 -13.32 -4.02 27.85
C ASP A 116 -12.77 -2.99 28.87
N PRO A 117 -11.51 -3.14 29.33
CA PRO A 117 -10.89 -2.21 30.28
C PRO A 117 -10.90 -0.75 29.81
N ASP A 118 -10.81 -0.52 28.50
CA ASP A 118 -10.80 0.80 27.90
C ASP A 118 -12.18 1.47 27.98
N ASP A 119 -13.25 0.68 27.91
CA ASP A 119 -14.63 1.16 28.02
C ASP A 119 -15.03 1.48 29.46
N VAL A 120 -14.47 0.77 30.42
CA VAL A 120 -14.77 0.99 31.85
C VAL A 120 -14.44 2.41 32.28
N SER A 121 -13.35 2.98 31.74
CA SER A 121 -12.93 4.37 32.06
C SER A 121 -13.93 5.42 31.54
N CYS A 122 -14.74 5.07 30.54
CA CYS A 122 -15.73 5.95 29.92
C CYS A 122 -17.09 5.92 30.61
N PHE A 123 -17.30 5.02 31.55
CA PHE A 123 -18.59 4.83 32.19
C PHE A 123 -18.91 5.94 33.19
N VAL A 124 -20.07 6.58 33.04
CA VAL A 124 -20.57 7.54 34.03
C VAL A 124 -21.18 6.79 35.22
N GLY A 125 -20.45 6.65 36.28
CA GLY A 125 -21.08 6.02 37.42
C GLY A 125 -20.14 5.56 38.52
N SER A 126 -19.49 6.50 39.20
CA SER A 126 -18.85 6.17 40.50
C SER A 126 -19.83 5.92 41.65
N ASN A 127 -21.14 6.14 41.46
CA ASN A 127 -22.16 5.94 42.49
C ASN A 127 -23.31 5.01 42.10
N VAL A 128 -23.35 4.47 40.90
CA VAL A 128 -24.28 3.40 40.55
C VAL A 128 -23.52 2.09 40.75
N GLN A 129 -23.86 1.38 41.81
CA GLN A 129 -23.37 0.01 42.01
C GLN A 129 -23.52 -0.74 40.66
N ASN A 130 -22.42 -1.26 40.19
CA ASN A 130 -22.32 -2.06 38.96
C ASN A 130 -23.09 -3.38 39.21
N THR A 131 -24.41 -3.34 39.29
CA THR A 131 -25.26 -4.49 39.53
C THR A 131 -25.47 -5.36 38.30
N GLY A 132 -24.85 -5.00 37.12
CA GLY A 132 -25.06 -5.68 35.86
C GLY A 132 -26.48 -5.55 35.30
N ILE A 133 -27.37 -4.83 35.98
CA ILE A 133 -28.75 -4.60 35.56
C ILE A 133 -28.80 -3.29 34.79
N VAL A 134 -28.85 -3.40 33.48
CA VAL A 134 -29.11 -2.30 32.55
C VAL A 134 -30.59 -1.94 32.67
N THR A 135 -30.93 -0.99 33.53
CA THR A 135 -32.28 -0.43 33.57
C THR A 135 -32.40 0.65 32.48
N ALA A 136 -33.43 0.52 31.64
CA ALA A 136 -33.64 1.31 30.43
C ALA A 136 -33.72 2.86 30.65
N GLY A 137 -33.66 3.34 31.86
CA GLY A 137 -33.70 4.77 32.22
C GLY A 137 -32.36 5.43 32.47
N ASN A 138 -31.39 4.70 33.00
CA ASN A 138 -30.10 5.30 33.45
C ASN A 138 -28.92 5.12 32.46
N ASN A 139 -29.05 4.20 31.51
CA ASN A 139 -27.99 3.91 30.54
C ASN A 139 -28.17 4.59 29.18
N ALA A 140 -29.27 5.32 28.98
CA ALA A 140 -29.52 6.08 27.75
C ALA A 140 -28.72 7.40 27.67
N GLY A 141 -28.03 7.77 28.77
CA GLY A 141 -27.23 8.99 28.83
C GLY A 141 -25.88 8.86 28.10
N ASN A 142 -25.29 10.01 27.84
CA ASN A 142 -23.95 10.08 27.27
C ASN A 142 -22.92 9.55 28.31
N SER A 143 -21.91 8.87 27.80
CA SER A 143 -20.75 8.44 28.56
C SER A 143 -19.79 9.61 28.82
N LEU A 144 -18.69 9.35 29.53
CA LEU A 144 -17.59 10.31 29.72
C LEU A 144 -16.67 10.37 28.50
N CYS A 145 -16.96 9.63 27.43
CA CYS A 145 -16.12 9.58 26.26
C CYS A 145 -16.88 9.94 24.97
N ASN A 146 -16.10 10.43 24.02
CA ASN A 146 -16.50 10.65 22.66
C ASN A 146 -15.81 9.64 21.74
N ALA A 147 -16.50 9.12 20.75
CA ALA A 147 -15.90 8.46 19.61
C ALA A 147 -15.41 9.53 18.64
N THR A 148 -14.10 9.62 18.47
CA THR A 148 -13.48 10.54 17.52
C THR A 148 -12.97 9.79 16.31
N GLN A 149 -13.03 10.41 15.14
CA GLN A 149 -12.49 9.88 13.89
C GLN A 149 -11.40 10.83 13.41
N TRP A 150 -10.27 10.25 13.10
CA TRP A 150 -9.08 10.97 12.67
C TRP A 150 -8.69 10.53 11.28
N ASP A 151 -8.21 11.45 10.45
CA ASP A 151 -7.52 11.18 9.20
C ASP A 151 -6.01 11.38 9.42
N VAL A 152 -5.25 10.33 9.14
CA VAL A 152 -3.79 10.36 9.17
C VAL A 152 -3.29 10.12 7.76
N ALA A 153 -2.59 11.12 7.21
CA ALA A 153 -2.10 11.08 5.84
C ALA A 153 -0.57 11.07 5.81
N ALA A 154 0.01 10.17 5.03
CA ALA A 154 1.44 10.14 4.75
C ALA A 154 1.72 10.24 3.26
N THR A 155 2.74 11.02 2.90
CA THR A 155 3.20 11.20 1.53
C THR A 155 4.67 10.83 1.43
N VAL A 156 4.99 9.97 0.48
CA VAL A 156 6.35 9.63 0.06
C VAL A 156 6.57 10.23 -1.32
N ASN A 157 7.69 10.91 -1.50
CA ASN A 157 8.09 11.44 -2.79
C ASN A 157 9.59 11.23 -2.97
N ASP A 158 9.95 10.23 -3.76
CA ASP A 158 11.33 9.89 -4.11
C ASP A 158 11.70 10.42 -5.50
N ALA A 159 11.52 11.72 -5.70
CA ALA A 159 11.81 12.36 -6.98
C ALA A 159 13.29 12.27 -7.40
N ALA A 160 14.20 12.12 -6.43
CA ALA A 160 15.64 12.06 -6.67
C ALA A 160 16.17 10.64 -6.94
N GLY A 161 15.42 9.61 -6.51
CA GLY A 161 15.80 8.20 -6.68
C GLY A 161 14.98 7.51 -7.78
N THR A 162 13.97 6.79 -7.38
CA THR A 162 13.13 5.97 -8.31
C THR A 162 12.08 6.78 -9.06
N GLY A 163 11.80 8.02 -8.63
CA GLY A 163 10.69 8.83 -9.11
C GLY A 163 9.33 8.37 -8.58
N ALA A 164 9.30 7.44 -7.62
CA ALA A 164 8.07 6.96 -7.02
C ALA A 164 7.45 8.03 -6.11
N ALA A 165 6.13 8.15 -6.17
CA ALA A 165 5.37 9.00 -5.28
C ALA A 165 4.09 8.28 -4.86
N ALA A 166 3.74 8.35 -3.59
CA ALA A 166 2.51 7.80 -3.06
C ALA A 166 1.97 8.69 -1.94
N THR A 167 0.65 8.80 -1.87
CA THR A 167 -0.05 9.38 -0.71
C THR A 167 -1.06 8.36 -0.22
N VAL A 168 -1.01 8.10 1.08
CA VAL A 168 -1.90 7.15 1.77
C VAL A 168 -2.65 7.91 2.85
N HIS A 169 -3.94 7.65 2.96
CA HIS A 169 -4.81 8.14 4.03
C HIS A 169 -5.33 6.97 4.83
N GLN A 170 -5.34 7.10 6.15
CA GLN A 170 -5.90 6.11 7.04
C GLN A 170 -6.83 6.75 8.06
N GLY A 171 -8.07 6.29 8.06
CA GLY A 171 -9.05 6.66 9.08
C GLY A 171 -8.80 5.88 10.36
N VAL A 172 -8.69 6.57 11.50
CA VAL A 172 -8.50 5.97 12.82
C VAL A 172 -9.61 6.41 13.76
N ALA A 173 -10.26 5.44 14.38
CA ALA A 173 -11.27 5.72 15.42
C ALA A 173 -10.60 5.62 16.80
N VAL A 174 -10.72 6.68 17.61
CA VAL A 174 -10.16 6.74 18.94
C VAL A 174 -11.23 7.18 19.93
N ARG A 175 -11.27 6.51 21.10
CA ARG A 175 -12.09 6.97 22.24
C ARG A 175 -11.33 8.01 23.02
N MET A 176 -11.95 9.14 23.23
CA MET A 176 -11.34 10.24 23.97
C MET A 176 -12.29 10.72 25.08
N PRO A 177 -11.77 11.16 26.24
CA PRO A 177 -12.60 11.77 27.27
C PRO A 177 -13.38 12.98 26.74
N THR A 178 -14.61 13.18 27.22
CA THR A 178 -15.40 14.37 26.90
C THR A 178 -14.65 15.61 27.38
N GLY A 179 -14.46 16.58 26.46
CA GLY A 179 -13.65 17.79 26.73
C GLY A 179 -12.28 17.79 26.06
N SER A 180 -11.76 16.64 25.65
CA SER A 180 -10.59 16.51 24.75
C SER A 180 -11.00 16.28 23.29
N ALA A 181 -12.27 16.53 22.98
CA ALA A 181 -12.76 16.42 21.61
C ALA A 181 -11.95 17.27 20.65
N CYS A 182 -11.96 16.88 19.40
CA CYS A 182 -11.27 17.50 18.25
C CYS A 182 -10.85 18.95 18.50
N PRO A 183 -9.58 19.26 18.52
CA PRO A 183 -9.08 20.63 18.70
C PRO A 183 -9.48 21.52 17.55
#